data_13152d66f69380c00621eb6166d53f7f
#
_entry.id   13152d66f69380c00621eb6166d53f7f
#
_cell.length_a   1.000
_cell.length_b   1.000
_cell.length_c   1.000
_cell.angle_alpha   90.00
_cell.angle_beta   90.00
_cell.angle_gamma   90.00
#
_symmetry.space_group_name_H-M   'P 1'
#
loop_
_entity.id
_entity.type
_entity.pdbx_description
1 polymer ?
#
loop_
_entity_poly.entity_id
_entity_poly.type
_entity_poly.pdbx_seq_one_letter_code
_entity_poly.pdbx_strand_id
1 'polypeptide(L)'
;MKTGANYKFWFCTGSQDLYGDECLRKVAEHSAKIVESLNASGKLPFEVVLKPTLIDPATIRRTLNAANEDPECAGVITWMHTFSPAKMWILGLKEYRKPLCHLHTQFNEEIPYDTIDMDFMNENQSAHGDREYGHIVSRMGIERKVIVGHWASPAVQEKLGSWMRTAVGVMESSHIRVCRIGDNMNNVAVTEGDKVEAEIKFGWEIDHYCVNDAVEYVDAVAQGDVNALVEEYYSKYDILLEGRDPEEFKRHVAEQARIEIGLEKFLEDGNYQAIVTHFGMLGGLKQLPGLAIQRLMEKGYGFGGEGDWKTAAMVRLMKIMAAGTPNAKGTSFMEDYTYNLVPGKEGVLEAHMLEVCPTIADGPISIKVQPLSMGNREDPARLVFTSKTGPAIATSLVDLGNRFRLIINAVNCKKCEKEMPKLPVATAFWTPEPDLATGAEAWILAGGAHHTAFSYDLTVDQMVDWADAMGIESVVIDKNTTIKGLKNELRWNSVYYR
;
A
#
# COMPACT_ATOMS: atom_id res chain seq x y z
N MET A 1 14.41 -2.37 -2.20
CA MET A 1 14.33 -0.89 -2.23
C MET A 1 13.86 -0.42 -0.86
N LYS A 2 14.68 0.35 -0.15
CA LYS A 2 14.26 0.95 1.14
C LYS A 2 13.32 2.12 0.83
N THR A 3 12.26 2.31 1.63
CA THR A 3 11.62 3.63 1.73
C THR A 3 12.76 4.56 2.14
N GLY A 4 13.14 5.51 1.27
CA GLY A 4 14.43 6.22 1.42
C GLY A 4 14.50 7.21 2.58
N ALA A 5 13.40 7.53 3.26
CA ALA A 5 13.33 8.53 4.29
C ALA A 5 13.17 7.94 5.69
N ASN A 6 13.88 8.52 6.66
CA ASN A 6 13.70 8.24 8.08
C ASN A 6 12.52 9.04 8.61
N TYR A 7 11.30 8.58 8.32
CA TYR A 7 10.10 9.27 8.75
C TYR A 7 9.92 9.28 10.27
N LYS A 8 9.36 10.39 10.76
CA LYS A 8 8.96 10.64 12.15
C LYS A 8 7.57 11.22 12.19
N PHE A 9 6.91 11.10 13.31
CA PHE A 9 5.59 11.68 13.55
C PHE A 9 5.66 12.67 14.70
N TRP A 10 5.09 13.85 14.51
CA TRP A 10 5.10 14.87 15.54
C TRP A 10 3.90 14.74 16.46
N PHE A 11 4.14 14.71 17.76
CA PHE A 11 3.10 14.72 18.80
C PHE A 11 2.88 16.15 19.28
N CYS A 12 1.67 16.67 19.03
CA CYS A 12 1.28 18.04 19.28
C CYS A 12 0.15 18.11 20.33
N THR A 13 0.47 18.51 21.54
CA THR A 13 -0.49 18.65 22.62
C THR A 13 -1.04 20.07 22.68
N GLY A 14 -2.37 20.21 22.65
CA GLY A 14 -3.07 21.48 22.83
C GLY A 14 -3.39 21.79 24.29
N SER A 15 -3.23 23.04 24.67
CA SER A 15 -3.61 23.62 25.95
C SER A 15 -3.89 25.14 25.80
N GLN A 16 -3.90 25.90 26.86
CA GLN A 16 -4.01 27.35 26.86
C GLN A 16 -3.41 27.97 28.13
N ASP A 17 -2.99 29.25 28.06
CA ASP A 17 -2.38 29.99 29.18
C ASP A 17 -3.31 30.18 30.38
N LEU A 18 -4.61 30.10 30.18
CA LEU A 18 -5.60 30.33 31.23
C LEU A 18 -5.39 29.47 32.49
N TYR A 19 -4.78 28.29 32.33
CA TYR A 19 -4.59 27.34 33.42
C TYR A 19 -3.32 27.59 34.24
N GLY A 20 -2.46 28.53 33.84
CA GLY A 20 -1.24 28.92 34.53
C GLY A 20 -0.06 27.93 34.34
N ASP A 21 1.12 28.39 34.77
CA ASP A 21 2.40 27.70 34.49
C ASP A 21 2.50 26.30 35.11
N GLU A 22 1.92 26.06 36.28
CA GLU A 22 1.94 24.76 36.93
C GLU A 22 1.18 23.69 36.12
N CYS A 23 -0.01 24.03 35.65
CA CYS A 23 -0.83 23.16 34.80
C CYS A 23 -0.09 22.89 33.47
N LEU A 24 0.48 23.91 32.82
CA LEU A 24 1.22 23.76 31.58
C LEU A 24 2.47 22.87 31.75
N ARG A 25 3.14 22.96 32.91
CA ARG A 25 4.26 22.05 33.22
C ARG A 25 3.79 20.58 33.32
N LYS A 26 2.68 20.33 34.02
CA LYS A 26 2.09 18.98 34.08
C LYS A 26 1.65 18.46 32.72
N VAL A 27 1.03 19.30 31.88
CA VAL A 27 0.67 18.97 30.49
C VAL A 27 1.92 18.51 29.70
N ALA A 28 3.01 19.22 29.81
CA ALA A 28 4.27 18.85 29.16
C ALA A 28 4.84 17.52 29.68
N GLU A 29 4.82 17.30 31.01
CA GLU A 29 5.27 16.07 31.64
C GLU A 29 4.42 14.86 31.22
N HIS A 30 3.10 15.00 31.19
CA HIS A 30 2.17 13.97 30.74
C HIS A 30 2.36 13.64 29.25
N SER A 31 2.56 14.66 28.41
CA SER A 31 2.84 14.49 26.99
C SER A 31 4.16 13.73 26.77
N ALA A 32 5.20 14.05 27.55
CA ALA A 32 6.47 13.35 27.48
C ALA A 32 6.34 11.87 27.85
N LYS A 33 5.59 11.55 28.91
CA LYS A 33 5.33 10.15 29.32
C LYS A 33 4.56 9.37 28.25
N ILE A 34 3.57 9.99 27.61
CA ILE A 34 2.83 9.37 26.51
C ILE A 34 3.78 9.04 25.36
N VAL A 35 4.59 10.02 24.92
CA VAL A 35 5.52 9.82 23.79
C VAL A 35 6.59 8.78 24.13
N GLU A 36 7.13 8.81 25.33
CA GLU A 36 8.07 7.78 25.80
C GLU A 36 7.46 6.36 25.75
N SER A 37 6.25 6.22 26.27
CA SER A 37 5.51 4.94 26.25
C SER A 37 5.20 4.47 24.83
N LEU A 38 4.76 5.37 23.95
CA LEU A 38 4.48 5.06 22.55
C LEU A 38 5.76 4.54 21.86
N ASN A 39 6.88 5.23 22.01
CA ASN A 39 8.15 4.83 21.42
C ASN A 39 8.71 3.51 21.99
N ALA A 40 8.47 3.24 23.28
CA ALA A 40 8.90 2.02 23.96
C ALA A 40 8.00 0.81 23.68
N SER A 41 6.81 1.00 23.11
CA SER A 41 5.77 -0.03 22.96
C SER A 41 6.17 -1.21 22.05
N GLY A 42 7.08 -1.00 21.11
CA GLY A 42 7.39 -1.93 20.02
C GLY A 42 6.26 -2.14 19.00
N LYS A 43 5.17 -1.34 19.09
CA LYS A 43 4.01 -1.40 18.21
C LYS A 43 4.07 -0.35 17.07
N LEU A 44 4.83 0.72 17.28
CA LEU A 44 4.97 1.81 16.32
C LEU A 44 6.14 1.51 15.36
N PRO A 45 5.93 1.61 14.05
CA PRO A 45 7.00 1.40 13.07
C PRO A 45 7.95 2.59 12.91
N PHE A 46 7.57 3.77 13.45
CA PHE A 46 8.31 5.01 13.32
C PHE A 46 8.35 5.77 14.65
N GLU A 47 9.37 6.63 14.81
CA GLU A 47 9.55 7.47 15.98
C GLU A 47 8.46 8.53 16.10
N VAL A 48 7.98 8.75 17.33
CA VAL A 48 7.13 9.88 17.70
C VAL A 48 7.99 10.93 18.38
N VAL A 49 7.96 12.16 17.88
CA VAL A 49 8.74 13.31 18.38
C VAL A 49 7.81 14.28 19.09
N LEU A 50 8.02 14.50 20.38
CA LEU A 50 7.28 15.48 21.17
C LEU A 50 7.58 16.90 20.68
N LYS A 51 6.53 17.68 20.45
CA LYS A 51 6.64 19.14 20.21
C LYS A 51 6.24 19.91 21.47
N PRO A 52 6.69 21.17 21.62
CA PRO A 52 6.25 22.01 22.73
C PRO A 52 4.72 22.11 22.80
N THR A 53 4.17 22.25 24.00
CA THR A 53 2.72 22.44 24.22
C THR A 53 2.23 23.66 23.42
N LEU A 54 1.15 23.48 22.69
CA LEU A 54 0.56 24.49 21.80
C LEU A 54 -0.54 25.25 22.53
N ILE A 55 -0.29 26.52 22.86
CA ILE A 55 -1.12 27.34 23.76
C ILE A 55 -1.73 28.58 23.11
N ASP A 56 -1.28 28.94 21.91
CA ASP A 56 -1.73 30.13 21.18
C ASP A 56 -1.75 29.92 19.66
N PRO A 57 -2.52 30.76 18.91
CA PRO A 57 -2.66 30.61 17.45
C PRO A 57 -1.33 30.72 16.67
N ALA A 58 -0.39 31.57 17.14
CA ALA A 58 0.87 31.81 16.44
C ALA A 58 1.80 30.59 16.58
N THR A 59 1.88 30.01 17.76
CA THR A 59 2.68 28.81 18.02
C THR A 59 2.13 27.59 17.30
N ILE A 60 0.79 27.41 17.30
CA ILE A 60 0.11 26.33 16.55
C ILE A 60 0.44 26.45 15.06
N ARG A 61 0.20 27.62 14.47
CA ARG A 61 0.46 27.85 13.03
C ARG A 61 1.91 27.61 12.66
N ARG A 62 2.86 28.14 13.44
CA ARG A 62 4.30 27.95 13.21
C ARG A 62 4.70 26.47 13.28
N THR A 63 4.18 25.72 14.24
CA THR A 63 4.49 24.30 14.41
C THR A 63 3.96 23.47 13.23
N LEU A 64 2.71 23.70 12.82
CA LEU A 64 2.11 22.97 11.70
C LEU A 64 2.76 23.32 10.36
N ASN A 65 3.18 24.59 10.17
CA ASN A 65 3.95 24.97 8.96
C ASN A 65 5.35 24.35 8.97
N ALA A 66 6.03 24.32 10.10
CA ALA A 66 7.29 23.62 10.24
C ALA A 66 7.16 22.12 9.94
N ALA A 67 6.03 21.50 10.32
CA ALA A 67 5.76 20.11 9.95
C ALA A 67 5.60 19.92 8.43
N ASN A 68 4.99 20.87 7.71
CA ASN A 68 4.90 20.82 6.25
C ASN A 68 6.28 20.87 5.60
N GLU A 69 7.18 21.69 6.13
CA GLU A 69 8.52 21.93 5.57
C GLU A 69 9.55 20.85 5.92
N ASP A 70 9.32 20.11 7.01
CA ASP A 70 10.23 19.04 7.44
C ASP A 70 10.02 17.76 6.60
N PRO A 71 10.98 17.37 5.74
CA PRO A 71 10.84 16.17 4.90
C PRO A 71 10.79 14.86 5.69
N GLU A 72 11.29 14.84 6.93
CA GLU A 72 11.21 13.65 7.80
C GLU A 72 9.86 13.56 8.54
N CYS A 73 9.09 14.63 8.63
CA CYS A 73 7.76 14.59 9.26
C CYS A 73 6.73 13.96 8.32
N ALA A 74 6.31 12.73 8.60
CA ALA A 74 5.27 12.04 7.81
C ALA A 74 3.84 12.35 8.24
N GLY A 75 3.64 12.99 9.38
CA GLY A 75 2.31 13.36 9.88
C GLY A 75 2.35 13.91 11.29
N VAL A 76 1.21 14.46 11.71
CA VAL A 76 1.04 15.04 13.05
C VAL A 76 -0.03 14.27 13.81
N ILE A 77 0.28 13.95 15.07
CA ILE A 77 -0.65 13.38 16.05
C ILE A 77 -1.04 14.51 16.99
N THR A 78 -2.33 14.85 17.05
CA THR A 78 -2.87 15.88 17.94
C THR A 78 -3.60 15.28 19.11
N TRP A 79 -3.47 15.90 20.27
CA TRP A 79 -4.18 15.58 21.51
C TRP A 79 -4.48 16.83 22.31
N MET A 80 -5.72 16.98 22.79
CA MET A 80 -6.13 18.09 23.65
C MET A 80 -6.16 17.59 25.10
N HIS A 81 -5.11 17.87 25.86
CA HIS A 81 -5.02 17.41 27.26
C HIS A 81 -5.95 18.20 28.17
N THR A 82 -5.88 19.53 28.09
CA THR A 82 -6.81 20.47 28.70
C THR A 82 -7.78 20.98 27.62
N PHE A 83 -8.64 21.92 27.97
CA PHE A 83 -9.40 22.64 26.97
C PHE A 83 -8.47 23.57 26.17
N SER A 84 -8.22 23.21 24.92
CA SER A 84 -7.54 24.06 23.96
C SER A 84 -8.58 24.68 23.03
N PRO A 85 -8.85 25.99 23.09
CA PRO A 85 -9.88 26.59 22.27
C PRO A 85 -9.65 26.36 20.77
N ALA A 86 -10.57 25.68 20.11
CA ALA A 86 -10.34 25.18 18.76
C ALA A 86 -10.19 26.28 17.70
N LYS A 87 -10.72 27.48 17.95
CA LYS A 87 -10.48 28.63 17.05
C LYS A 87 -9.01 28.99 16.92
N MET A 88 -8.17 28.67 17.90
CA MET A 88 -6.72 28.89 17.82
C MET A 88 -6.04 28.01 16.74
N TRP A 89 -6.64 26.87 16.42
CA TRP A 89 -6.10 25.89 15.47
C TRP A 89 -6.43 26.21 14.00
N ILE A 90 -7.42 27.06 13.72
CA ILE A 90 -7.99 27.25 12.37
C ILE A 90 -6.92 27.63 11.35
N LEU A 91 -6.06 28.62 11.65
CA LEU A 91 -5.07 29.08 10.67
C LEU A 91 -3.99 28.04 10.42
N GLY A 92 -3.51 27.37 11.45
CA GLY A 92 -2.53 26.29 11.33
C GLY A 92 -3.09 25.11 10.53
N LEU A 93 -4.29 24.66 10.87
CA LEU A 93 -4.96 23.56 10.16
C LEU A 93 -5.27 23.88 8.70
N LYS A 94 -5.62 25.14 8.40
CA LYS A 94 -5.89 25.58 7.02
C LYS A 94 -4.65 25.46 6.12
N GLU A 95 -3.47 25.62 6.68
CA GLU A 95 -2.19 25.60 5.95
C GLU A 95 -1.52 24.21 6.02
N TYR A 96 -1.94 23.35 6.93
CA TYR A 96 -1.39 22.02 7.11
C TYR A 96 -1.80 21.09 5.96
N ARG A 97 -0.85 20.27 5.45
CA ARG A 97 -1.01 19.48 4.21
C ARG A 97 -0.61 18.01 4.32
N LYS A 98 -0.12 17.60 5.49
CA LYS A 98 0.33 16.22 5.71
C LYS A 98 -0.72 15.40 6.45
N PRO A 99 -0.58 14.07 6.54
CA PRO A 99 -1.50 13.21 7.29
C PRO A 99 -1.70 13.68 8.73
N LEU A 100 -2.95 13.72 9.16
CA LEU A 100 -3.37 14.14 10.51
C LEU A 100 -3.99 12.97 11.26
N CYS A 101 -3.52 12.73 12.49
CA CYS A 101 -4.18 11.82 13.44
C CYS A 101 -4.66 12.61 14.65
N HIS A 102 -5.91 12.44 15.01
CA HIS A 102 -6.47 12.92 16.25
C HIS A 102 -6.51 11.76 17.25
N LEU A 103 -5.55 11.72 18.17
CA LEU A 103 -5.54 10.75 19.25
C LEU A 103 -6.44 11.25 20.38
N HIS A 104 -7.65 10.70 20.46
CA HIS A 104 -8.60 11.01 21.52
C HIS A 104 -8.36 10.10 22.72
N THR A 105 -7.56 10.57 23.65
CA THR A 105 -7.11 9.84 24.84
C THR A 105 -7.22 10.70 26.09
N GLN A 106 -7.06 10.09 27.24
CA GLN A 106 -6.97 10.74 28.54
C GLN A 106 -5.66 10.28 29.19
N PHE A 107 -4.99 11.18 29.94
CA PHE A 107 -3.74 10.80 30.61
C PHE A 107 -3.96 9.70 31.66
N ASN A 108 -4.97 9.90 32.53
CA ASN A 108 -5.40 8.91 33.52
C ASN A 108 -6.24 7.81 32.85
N GLU A 109 -6.06 6.56 33.27
CA GLU A 109 -6.87 5.41 32.80
C GLU A 109 -8.20 5.36 33.53
N GLU A 110 -8.21 5.68 34.83
CA GLU A 110 -9.38 5.60 35.70
C GLU A 110 -9.70 6.98 36.28
N ILE A 111 -10.97 7.23 36.54
CA ILE A 111 -11.42 8.41 37.30
C ILE A 111 -11.01 8.22 38.77
N PRO A 112 -10.22 9.13 39.36
CA PRO A 112 -9.79 8.99 40.75
C PRO A 112 -10.92 9.38 41.72
N TYR A 113 -11.90 8.49 41.88
CA TYR A 113 -13.18 8.77 42.56
C TYR A 113 -13.04 9.38 43.98
N ASP A 114 -12.01 8.97 44.71
CA ASP A 114 -11.82 9.45 46.10
C ASP A 114 -11.10 10.80 46.19
N THR A 115 -10.44 11.25 45.11
CA THR A 115 -9.57 12.43 45.14
C THR A 115 -9.87 13.45 44.05
N ILE A 116 -10.82 13.18 43.16
CA ILE A 116 -11.17 14.07 42.04
C ILE A 116 -11.72 15.40 42.58
N ASP A 117 -11.15 16.49 42.10
CA ASP A 117 -11.53 17.86 42.41
C ASP A 117 -11.64 18.72 41.12
N MET A 118 -11.90 20.01 41.26
CA MET A 118 -12.03 20.91 40.12
C MET A 118 -10.70 21.16 39.41
N ASP A 119 -9.56 21.07 40.10
CA ASP A 119 -8.24 21.25 39.50
C ASP A 119 -7.92 20.05 38.63
N PHE A 120 -8.18 18.83 39.12
CA PHE A 120 -8.07 17.62 38.29
C PHE A 120 -8.97 17.69 37.04
N MET A 121 -10.21 18.14 37.18
CA MET A 121 -11.13 18.28 36.05
C MET A 121 -10.64 19.30 35.02
N ASN A 122 -10.09 20.43 35.46
CA ASN A 122 -9.54 21.46 34.58
C ASN A 122 -8.28 21.01 33.86
N GLU A 123 -7.45 20.19 34.52
CA GLU A 123 -6.25 19.62 33.93
C GLU A 123 -6.57 18.53 32.92
N ASN A 124 -7.57 17.67 33.19
CA ASN A 124 -7.85 16.45 32.44
C ASN A 124 -9.16 16.57 31.63
N GLN A 125 -9.17 17.46 30.65
CA GLN A 125 -10.36 17.79 29.83
C GLN A 125 -10.34 17.25 28.41
N SER A 126 -9.71 16.10 28.14
CA SER A 126 -9.64 15.56 26.77
C SER A 126 -11.04 15.31 26.18
N ALA A 127 -11.97 14.76 26.96
CA ALA A 127 -13.35 14.56 26.50
C ALA A 127 -14.05 15.87 26.06
N HIS A 128 -13.68 17.01 26.64
CA HIS A 128 -14.17 18.34 26.30
C HIS A 128 -13.35 18.97 25.16
N GLY A 129 -12.02 19.06 25.34
CA GLY A 129 -11.12 19.74 24.42
C GLY A 129 -11.05 19.07 23.04
N ASP A 130 -10.96 17.75 23.00
CA ASP A 130 -10.91 17.00 21.74
C ASP A 130 -12.24 17.07 20.95
N ARG A 131 -13.39 17.19 21.63
CA ARG A 131 -14.68 17.37 20.92
C ARG A 131 -14.79 18.74 20.29
N GLU A 132 -14.33 19.79 20.95
CA GLU A 132 -14.27 21.16 20.41
C GLU A 132 -13.28 21.21 19.23
N TYR A 133 -12.08 20.62 19.38
CA TYR A 133 -11.12 20.48 18.31
C TYR A 133 -11.69 19.67 17.12
N GLY A 134 -12.29 18.52 17.39
CA GLY A 134 -12.92 17.66 16.38
C GLY A 134 -14.04 18.38 15.62
N HIS A 135 -14.83 19.25 16.30
CA HIS A 135 -15.83 20.07 15.64
C HIS A 135 -15.22 21.00 14.58
N ILE A 136 -14.14 21.69 14.92
CA ILE A 136 -13.47 22.61 13.96
C ILE A 136 -12.86 21.83 12.79
N VAL A 137 -12.17 20.74 13.04
CA VAL A 137 -11.56 19.91 11.97
C VAL A 137 -12.64 19.39 11.00
N SER A 138 -13.78 18.91 11.54
CA SER A 138 -14.93 18.48 10.74
C SER A 138 -15.57 19.63 9.96
N ARG A 139 -15.74 20.80 10.59
CA ARG A 139 -16.29 21.97 9.92
C ARG A 139 -15.42 22.49 8.78
N MET A 140 -14.10 22.30 8.88
CA MET A 140 -13.14 22.67 7.84
C MET A 140 -13.05 21.63 6.72
N GLY A 141 -13.69 20.45 6.85
CA GLY A 141 -13.62 19.37 5.88
C GLY A 141 -12.22 18.76 5.78
N ILE A 142 -11.44 18.79 6.87
CA ILE A 142 -10.08 18.21 6.88
C ILE A 142 -10.18 16.72 7.20
N GLU A 143 -9.64 15.91 6.28
CA GLU A 143 -9.53 14.47 6.47
C GLU A 143 -8.52 14.16 7.58
N ARG A 144 -8.85 13.19 8.41
CA ARG A 144 -8.01 12.75 9.52
C ARG A 144 -8.37 11.36 10.03
N LYS A 145 -7.40 10.66 10.55
CA LYS A 145 -7.65 9.47 11.39
C LYS A 145 -8.01 9.90 12.81
N VAL A 146 -9.09 9.35 13.36
CA VAL A 146 -9.44 9.49 14.78
C VAL A 146 -9.21 8.14 15.46
N ILE A 147 -8.38 8.13 16.52
CA ILE A 147 -8.10 6.94 17.33
C ILE A 147 -8.55 7.24 18.76
N VAL A 148 -9.44 6.40 19.29
CA VAL A 148 -10.03 6.59 20.63
C VAL A 148 -9.59 5.49 21.57
N GLY A 149 -9.19 5.86 22.79
CA GLY A 149 -8.84 4.94 23.89
C GLY A 149 -7.61 5.38 24.66
N HIS A 150 -7.27 4.64 25.71
CA HIS A 150 -6.12 4.98 26.55
C HIS A 150 -4.81 4.76 25.79
N TRP A 151 -3.92 5.73 25.82
CA TRP A 151 -2.65 5.76 25.08
C TRP A 151 -1.72 4.57 25.36
N ALA A 152 -1.78 3.98 26.55
CA ALA A 152 -1.00 2.79 26.92
C ALA A 152 -1.64 1.48 26.44
N SER A 153 -2.89 1.52 25.91
CA SER A 153 -3.57 0.31 25.42
C SER A 153 -2.87 -0.24 24.18
N PRO A 154 -2.50 -1.54 24.14
CA PRO A 154 -1.93 -2.17 22.95
C PRO A 154 -2.78 -1.98 21.69
N ALA A 155 -4.11 -2.03 21.81
CA ALA A 155 -5.02 -1.84 20.68
C ALA A 155 -4.95 -0.41 20.09
N VAL A 156 -4.79 0.62 20.94
CA VAL A 156 -4.60 2.01 20.50
C VAL A 156 -3.25 2.17 19.81
N GLN A 157 -2.20 1.60 20.39
CA GLN A 157 -0.84 1.63 19.83
C GLN A 157 -0.76 0.90 18.48
N GLU A 158 -1.43 -0.25 18.34
CA GLU A 158 -1.53 -0.98 17.06
C GLU A 158 -2.28 -0.17 15.99
N LYS A 159 -3.40 0.47 16.34
CA LYS A 159 -4.11 1.37 15.41
C LYS A 159 -3.25 2.56 14.99
N LEU A 160 -2.50 3.13 15.93
CA LEU A 160 -1.59 4.24 15.62
C LEU A 160 -0.46 3.78 14.70
N GLY A 161 0.16 2.63 14.96
CA GLY A 161 1.18 2.05 14.10
C GLY A 161 0.65 1.71 12.69
N SER A 162 -0.59 1.24 12.60
CA SER A 162 -1.28 1.00 11.33
C SER A 162 -1.47 2.30 10.54
N TRP A 163 -1.99 3.35 11.19
CA TRP A 163 -2.13 4.67 10.56
C TRP A 163 -0.79 5.26 10.13
N MET A 164 0.28 5.11 10.91
CA MET A 164 1.61 5.58 10.53
C MET A 164 2.08 4.98 9.20
N ARG A 165 1.80 3.70 8.94
CA ARG A 165 2.12 3.05 7.66
C ARG A 165 1.33 3.65 6.50
N THR A 166 0.04 3.90 6.71
CA THR A 166 -0.81 4.60 5.73
C THR A 166 -0.29 6.01 5.46
N ALA A 167 0.05 6.76 6.51
CA ALA A 167 0.59 8.10 6.40
C ALA A 167 1.89 8.15 5.60
N VAL A 168 2.79 7.17 5.80
CA VAL A 168 4.00 7.03 4.96
C VAL A 168 3.63 6.71 3.51
N GLY A 169 2.62 5.87 3.28
CA GLY A 169 2.08 5.62 1.94
C GLY A 169 1.57 6.89 1.26
N VAL A 170 0.90 7.77 2.00
CA VAL A 170 0.46 9.09 1.51
C VAL A 170 1.67 9.96 1.13
N MET A 171 2.68 10.03 1.98
CA MET A 171 3.89 10.83 1.72
C MET A 171 4.70 10.29 0.53
N GLU A 172 4.87 8.99 0.46
CA GLU A 172 5.61 8.32 -0.62
C GLU A 172 4.84 8.26 -1.95
N SER A 173 3.52 8.44 -1.93
CA SER A 173 2.68 8.42 -3.13
C SER A 173 3.22 9.40 -4.19
N SER A 174 3.52 10.61 -3.79
CA SER A 174 4.05 11.65 -4.70
C SER A 174 5.47 11.38 -5.24
N HIS A 175 6.11 10.31 -4.80
CA HIS A 175 7.43 9.88 -5.29
C HIS A 175 7.35 8.64 -6.19
N ILE A 176 6.14 8.12 -6.46
CA ILE A 176 5.97 6.95 -7.32
C ILE A 176 6.04 7.38 -8.77
N ARG A 177 7.09 6.91 -9.46
CA ARG A 177 7.27 7.04 -10.90
C ARG A 177 7.13 5.68 -11.55
N VAL A 178 6.26 5.59 -12.55
CA VAL A 178 5.97 4.36 -13.28
C VAL A 178 6.58 4.43 -14.67
N CYS A 179 7.43 3.47 -14.98
CA CYS A 179 7.95 3.28 -16.33
C CYS A 179 7.00 2.37 -17.13
N ARG A 180 6.28 2.90 -18.10
CA ARG A 180 5.46 2.13 -19.02
C ARG A 180 6.26 1.83 -20.29
N ILE A 181 6.67 0.59 -20.44
CA ILE A 181 7.39 0.09 -21.63
C ILE A 181 6.37 -0.46 -22.62
N GLY A 182 6.26 0.17 -23.76
CA GLY A 182 5.19 -0.08 -24.73
C GLY A 182 3.93 0.74 -24.44
N ASP A 183 2.79 0.33 -24.98
CA ASP A 183 1.51 1.02 -24.77
C ASP A 183 0.54 0.16 -23.95
N ASN A 184 -0.66 0.67 -23.68
CA ASN A 184 -1.76 -0.14 -23.19
C ASN A 184 -2.15 -1.17 -24.26
N MET A 185 -2.58 -2.33 -23.83
CA MET A 185 -3.05 -3.36 -24.75
C MET A 185 -4.31 -2.88 -25.44
N ASN A 186 -4.31 -2.93 -26.79
CA ASN A 186 -5.46 -2.50 -27.58
C ASN A 186 -6.76 -3.21 -27.14
N ASN A 187 -7.81 -2.44 -26.94
CA ASN A 187 -9.15 -2.91 -26.58
C ASN A 187 -9.30 -3.50 -25.16
N VAL A 188 -8.29 -3.35 -24.27
CA VAL A 188 -8.38 -3.70 -22.84
C VAL A 188 -8.67 -2.45 -22.03
N ALA A 189 -9.94 -2.14 -21.84
CA ALA A 189 -10.41 -0.85 -21.28
C ALA A 189 -9.91 -0.58 -19.85
N VAL A 190 -9.79 -1.61 -19.01
CA VAL A 190 -9.42 -1.43 -17.60
C VAL A 190 -7.96 -1.03 -17.40
N THR A 191 -7.09 -1.18 -18.40
CA THR A 191 -5.69 -0.75 -18.32
C THR A 191 -5.53 0.74 -18.63
N GLU A 192 -6.51 1.34 -19.28
CA GLU A 192 -6.54 2.77 -19.59
C GLU A 192 -6.79 3.63 -18.34
N GLY A 193 -6.46 4.93 -18.43
CA GLY A 193 -6.74 5.90 -17.38
C GLY A 193 -6.08 7.25 -17.63
N ASP A 194 -6.58 8.27 -16.96
CA ASP A 194 -6.06 9.64 -17.02
C ASP A 194 -4.81 9.78 -16.16
N LYS A 195 -3.64 9.84 -16.83
CA LYS A 195 -2.33 9.99 -16.17
C LYS A 195 -2.13 11.38 -15.57
N VAL A 196 -2.77 12.39 -16.15
CA VAL A 196 -2.70 13.76 -15.62
C VAL A 196 -3.49 13.86 -14.33
N GLU A 197 -4.70 13.28 -14.29
CA GLU A 197 -5.49 13.24 -13.05
C GLU A 197 -4.80 12.37 -11.97
N ALA A 198 -4.09 11.30 -12.37
CA ALA A 198 -3.29 10.50 -11.43
C ALA A 198 -2.15 11.29 -10.80
N GLU A 199 -1.47 12.14 -11.55
CA GLU A 199 -0.44 13.03 -11.03
C GLU A 199 -1.04 14.09 -10.09
N ILE A 200 -2.19 14.68 -10.47
CA ILE A 200 -2.91 15.66 -9.63
C ILE A 200 -3.36 15.03 -8.30
N LYS A 201 -3.93 13.82 -8.33
CA LYS A 201 -4.51 13.15 -7.15
C LYS A 201 -3.48 12.47 -6.28
N PHE A 202 -2.54 11.75 -6.90
CA PHE A 202 -1.63 10.85 -6.19
C PHE A 202 -0.18 11.31 -6.23
N GLY A 203 0.14 12.26 -7.12
CA GLY A 203 1.51 12.63 -7.46
C GLY A 203 2.24 11.56 -8.30
N TRP A 204 1.53 10.62 -8.91
CA TRP A 204 2.14 9.56 -9.71
C TRP A 204 2.56 10.08 -11.08
N GLU A 205 3.85 9.95 -11.39
CA GLU A 205 4.39 10.26 -12.70
C GLU A 205 4.44 8.99 -13.56
N ILE A 206 3.81 9.00 -14.74
CA ILE A 206 3.78 7.86 -15.64
C ILE A 206 4.47 8.23 -16.95
N ASP A 207 5.70 7.76 -17.12
CA ASP A 207 6.48 7.95 -18.32
C ASP A 207 6.33 6.77 -19.30
N HIS A 208 6.35 7.09 -20.59
CA HIS A 208 6.23 6.11 -21.66
C HIS A 208 7.53 5.97 -22.43
N TYR A 209 7.93 4.71 -22.67
CA TYR A 209 9.11 4.36 -23.44
C TYR A 209 8.82 3.34 -24.54
N CYS A 210 9.55 3.45 -25.65
CA CYS A 210 9.58 2.38 -26.63
C CYS A 210 10.29 1.15 -26.02
N VAL A 211 9.86 -0.05 -26.39
CA VAL A 211 10.46 -1.27 -25.83
C VAL A 211 11.97 -1.32 -26.10
N ASN A 212 12.41 -0.83 -27.25
CA ASN A 212 13.82 -0.87 -27.62
C ASN A 212 14.69 0.07 -26.79
N ASP A 213 14.15 1.10 -26.16
CA ASP A 213 14.90 1.92 -25.21
C ASP A 213 15.41 1.09 -24.03
N ALA A 214 14.56 0.16 -23.53
CA ALA A 214 14.96 -0.79 -22.50
C ALA A 214 15.85 -1.93 -23.03
N VAL A 215 15.64 -2.36 -24.30
CA VAL A 215 16.48 -3.39 -24.95
C VAL A 215 17.93 -2.96 -25.03
N GLU A 216 18.22 -1.67 -25.27
CA GLU A 216 19.60 -1.16 -25.29
C GLU A 216 20.32 -1.44 -23.95
N TYR A 217 19.64 -1.30 -22.84
CA TYR A 217 20.17 -1.65 -21.52
C TYR A 217 20.38 -3.16 -21.35
N VAL A 218 19.45 -3.96 -21.85
CA VAL A 218 19.54 -5.43 -21.79
C VAL A 218 20.72 -5.94 -22.63
N ASP A 219 20.90 -5.40 -23.83
CA ASP A 219 22.00 -5.78 -24.73
C ASP A 219 23.38 -5.33 -24.22
N ALA A 220 23.43 -4.23 -23.42
CA ALA A 220 24.65 -3.71 -22.83
C ALA A 220 25.14 -4.52 -21.61
N VAL A 221 24.36 -5.48 -21.09
CA VAL A 221 24.74 -6.26 -19.89
C VAL A 221 25.93 -7.15 -20.17
N ALA A 222 26.97 -7.03 -19.34
CA ALA A 222 28.17 -7.85 -19.45
C ALA A 222 27.90 -9.33 -19.14
N GLN A 223 28.48 -10.23 -19.90
CA GLN A 223 28.28 -11.67 -19.70
C GLN A 223 28.71 -12.16 -18.30
N GLY A 224 29.72 -11.51 -17.69
CA GLY A 224 30.15 -11.83 -16.34
C GLY A 224 29.06 -11.61 -15.30
N ASP A 225 28.30 -10.52 -15.40
CA ASP A 225 27.20 -10.17 -14.50
C ASP A 225 26.02 -11.14 -14.68
N VAL A 226 25.70 -11.49 -15.94
CA VAL A 226 24.70 -12.52 -16.26
C VAL A 226 25.06 -13.85 -15.59
N ASN A 227 26.31 -14.30 -15.72
CA ASN A 227 26.76 -15.56 -15.12
C ASN A 227 26.65 -15.52 -13.59
N ALA A 228 27.05 -14.42 -12.96
CA ALA A 228 26.94 -14.24 -11.51
C ALA A 228 25.48 -14.32 -11.02
N LEU A 229 24.56 -13.69 -11.74
CA LEU A 229 23.13 -13.72 -11.37
C LEU A 229 22.51 -15.11 -11.62
N VAL A 230 22.92 -15.82 -12.66
CA VAL A 230 22.50 -17.22 -12.89
C VAL A 230 22.95 -18.13 -11.74
N GLU A 231 24.19 -17.98 -11.25
CA GLU A 231 24.66 -18.75 -10.09
C GLU A 231 23.86 -18.41 -8.81
N GLU A 232 23.47 -17.13 -8.63
CA GLU A 232 22.54 -16.74 -7.55
C GLU A 232 21.21 -17.47 -7.68
N TYR A 233 20.60 -17.49 -8.85
CA TYR A 233 19.34 -18.19 -9.09
C TYR A 233 19.44 -19.68 -8.78
N TYR A 234 20.52 -20.35 -9.24
CA TYR A 234 20.73 -21.77 -9.01
C TYR A 234 21.03 -22.09 -7.53
N SER A 235 21.51 -21.14 -6.78
CA SER A 235 21.71 -21.28 -5.32
C SER A 235 20.42 -21.08 -4.52
N LYS A 236 19.47 -20.30 -5.06
CA LYS A 236 18.27 -19.85 -4.35
C LYS A 236 17.03 -20.67 -4.67
N TYR A 237 16.93 -21.20 -5.89
CA TYR A 237 15.72 -21.82 -6.40
C TYR A 237 15.96 -23.27 -6.85
N ASP A 238 14.96 -24.12 -6.73
CA ASP A 238 14.98 -25.45 -7.28
C ASP A 238 14.92 -25.42 -8.81
N ILE A 239 15.71 -26.24 -9.49
CA ILE A 239 15.77 -26.30 -10.95
C ILE A 239 14.94 -27.48 -11.45
N LEU A 240 13.87 -27.21 -12.20
CA LEU A 240 12.99 -28.22 -12.75
C LEU A 240 13.16 -28.33 -14.27
N LEU A 241 14.08 -29.20 -14.70
CA LEU A 241 14.43 -29.38 -16.12
C LEU A 241 13.27 -29.96 -16.96
N GLU A 242 12.42 -30.79 -16.38
CA GLU A 242 11.25 -31.43 -17.02
C GLU A 242 11.60 -32.11 -18.36
N GLY A 243 12.80 -32.68 -18.45
CA GLY A 243 13.30 -33.36 -19.64
C GLY A 243 14.01 -32.48 -20.66
N ARG A 244 14.16 -31.17 -20.41
CA ARG A 244 14.99 -30.28 -21.24
C ARG A 244 16.48 -30.57 -21.04
N ASP A 245 17.26 -30.31 -22.09
CA ASP A 245 18.71 -30.29 -22.00
C ASP A 245 19.18 -29.22 -20.98
N PRO A 246 20.09 -29.57 -20.05
CA PRO A 246 20.54 -28.62 -19.01
C PRO A 246 21.19 -27.35 -19.55
N GLU A 247 21.96 -27.45 -20.65
CA GLU A 247 22.63 -26.28 -21.23
C GLU A 247 21.63 -25.38 -21.96
N GLU A 248 20.66 -25.98 -22.65
CA GLU A 248 19.54 -25.21 -23.23
C GLU A 248 18.73 -24.51 -22.14
N PHE A 249 18.40 -25.21 -21.06
CA PHE A 249 17.68 -24.64 -19.92
C PHE A 249 18.45 -23.45 -19.32
N LYS A 250 19.75 -23.64 -19.07
CA LYS A 250 20.63 -22.59 -18.53
C LYS A 250 20.70 -21.36 -19.45
N ARG A 251 20.69 -21.57 -20.77
CA ARG A 251 20.64 -20.45 -21.75
C ARG A 251 19.38 -19.62 -21.61
N HIS A 252 18.21 -20.25 -21.42
CA HIS A 252 16.95 -19.53 -21.21
C HIS A 252 16.94 -18.77 -19.89
N VAL A 253 17.47 -19.36 -18.83
CA VAL A 253 17.60 -18.69 -17.52
C VAL A 253 18.56 -17.51 -17.60
N ALA A 254 19.68 -17.66 -18.34
CA ALA A 254 20.65 -16.59 -18.55
C ALA A 254 20.06 -15.39 -19.32
N GLU A 255 19.14 -15.63 -20.24
CA GLU A 255 18.44 -14.53 -20.92
C GLU A 255 17.56 -13.74 -19.96
N GLN A 256 16.85 -14.41 -19.03
CA GLN A 256 16.08 -13.71 -17.99
C GLN A 256 16.99 -12.94 -17.01
N ALA A 257 18.16 -13.49 -16.68
CA ALA A 257 19.13 -12.76 -15.86
C ALA A 257 19.64 -11.48 -16.56
N ARG A 258 19.90 -11.57 -17.86
CA ARG A 258 20.25 -10.41 -18.69
C ARG A 258 19.14 -9.36 -18.69
N ILE A 259 17.88 -9.80 -18.88
CA ILE A 259 16.70 -8.93 -18.85
C ILE A 259 16.54 -8.28 -17.47
N GLU A 260 16.69 -9.05 -16.35
CA GLU A 260 16.58 -8.47 -14.99
C GLU A 260 17.58 -7.35 -14.78
N ILE A 261 18.88 -7.61 -15.09
CA ILE A 261 19.94 -6.61 -14.88
C ILE A 261 19.71 -5.37 -15.74
N GLY A 262 19.38 -5.57 -17.02
CA GLY A 262 19.15 -4.46 -17.94
C GLY A 262 17.94 -3.60 -17.55
N LEU A 263 16.82 -4.24 -17.20
CA LEU A 263 15.63 -3.52 -16.75
C LEU A 263 15.84 -2.82 -15.40
N GLU A 264 16.52 -3.47 -14.45
CA GLU A 264 16.83 -2.83 -13.16
C GLU A 264 17.68 -1.57 -13.37
N LYS A 265 18.73 -1.66 -14.19
CA LYS A 265 19.57 -0.50 -14.52
C LYS A 265 18.79 0.61 -15.21
N PHE A 266 17.89 0.28 -16.14
CA PHE A 266 17.02 1.24 -16.79
C PHE A 266 16.11 1.95 -15.79
N LEU A 267 15.52 1.20 -14.85
CA LEU A 267 14.66 1.76 -13.80
C LEU A 267 15.42 2.63 -12.81
N GLU A 268 16.65 2.23 -12.44
CA GLU A 268 17.51 3.01 -11.54
C GLU A 268 17.95 4.33 -12.17
N ASP A 269 18.41 4.32 -13.42
CA ASP A 269 18.85 5.52 -14.14
C ASP A 269 17.70 6.52 -14.35
N GLY A 270 16.47 6.02 -14.56
CA GLY A 270 15.26 6.83 -14.66
C GLY A 270 14.60 7.17 -13.31
N ASN A 271 15.12 6.67 -12.19
CA ASN A 271 14.51 6.77 -10.86
C ASN A 271 13.04 6.30 -10.85
N TYR A 272 12.76 5.15 -11.47
CA TYR A 272 11.42 4.53 -11.48
C TYR A 272 11.25 3.55 -10.33
N GLN A 273 10.05 3.49 -9.77
CA GLN A 273 9.67 2.61 -8.66
C GLN A 273 8.69 1.51 -9.10
N ALA A 274 8.17 1.59 -10.31
CA ALA A 274 7.29 0.58 -10.88
C ALA A 274 7.53 0.46 -12.40
N ILE A 275 7.24 -0.72 -12.94
CA ILE A 275 7.41 -1.05 -14.35
C ILE A 275 6.13 -1.69 -14.88
N VAL A 276 5.82 -1.39 -16.13
CA VAL A 276 4.70 -1.99 -16.85
C VAL A 276 5.21 -2.52 -18.17
N THR A 277 4.79 -3.72 -18.53
CA THR A 277 5.14 -4.37 -19.79
C THR A 277 3.89 -4.74 -20.59
N HIS A 278 4.09 -5.05 -21.86
CA HIS A 278 3.03 -5.45 -22.78
C HIS A 278 3.49 -6.65 -23.60
N PHE A 279 2.92 -7.82 -23.38
CA PHE A 279 3.37 -9.06 -24.01
C PHE A 279 3.24 -9.09 -25.56
N GLY A 280 2.36 -8.25 -26.13
CA GLY A 280 2.24 -8.04 -27.57
C GLY A 280 3.27 -7.07 -28.16
N MET A 281 4.02 -6.33 -27.31
CA MET A 281 5.01 -5.34 -27.72
C MET A 281 6.34 -5.62 -27.01
N LEU A 282 7.13 -6.54 -27.55
CA LEU A 282 8.39 -6.99 -26.94
C LEU A 282 9.65 -6.48 -27.65
N GLY A 283 9.50 -5.71 -28.75
CA GLY A 283 10.64 -5.14 -29.48
C GLY A 283 11.75 -6.14 -29.74
N GLY A 284 12.96 -5.84 -29.33
CA GLY A 284 14.14 -6.69 -29.42
C GLY A 284 14.29 -7.73 -28.29
N LEU A 285 13.42 -7.76 -27.28
CA LEU A 285 13.48 -8.77 -26.22
C LEU A 285 13.29 -10.18 -26.80
N LYS A 286 14.15 -11.12 -26.42
CA LYS A 286 14.07 -12.51 -26.88
C LYS A 286 13.02 -13.33 -26.15
N GLN A 287 12.72 -12.96 -24.91
CA GLN A 287 11.72 -13.61 -24.07
C GLN A 287 10.77 -12.57 -23.47
N LEU A 288 9.59 -12.99 -23.07
CA LEU A 288 8.76 -12.21 -22.15
C LEU A 288 9.46 -12.15 -20.76
N PRO A 289 9.60 -11.00 -20.12
CA PRO A 289 10.38 -10.84 -18.90
C PRO A 289 9.68 -11.40 -17.65
N GLY A 290 9.56 -12.72 -17.55
CA GLY A 290 8.88 -13.41 -16.45
C GLY A 290 9.68 -13.44 -15.15
N LEU A 291 10.73 -14.28 -15.10
CA LEU A 291 11.62 -14.36 -13.93
C LEU A 291 12.19 -12.98 -13.55
N ALA A 292 12.59 -12.19 -14.55
CA ALA A 292 13.10 -10.84 -14.33
C ALA A 292 12.11 -9.96 -13.54
N ILE A 293 10.85 -9.92 -13.96
CA ILE A 293 9.81 -9.11 -13.30
C ILE A 293 9.47 -9.66 -11.91
N GLN A 294 9.40 -10.98 -11.74
CA GLN A 294 9.17 -11.58 -10.42
C GLN A 294 10.25 -11.16 -9.43
N ARG A 295 11.50 -11.13 -9.87
CA ARG A 295 12.66 -10.68 -9.07
C ARG A 295 12.63 -9.17 -8.80
N LEU A 296 12.28 -8.35 -9.78
CA LEU A 296 12.12 -6.91 -9.58
C LEU A 296 11.03 -6.62 -8.54
N MET A 297 9.90 -7.33 -8.60
CA MET A 297 8.88 -7.20 -7.54
C MET A 297 9.39 -7.66 -6.17
N GLU A 298 10.22 -8.70 -6.08
CA GLU A 298 10.86 -9.12 -4.82
C GLU A 298 11.75 -8.02 -4.26
N LYS A 299 12.46 -7.28 -5.12
CA LYS A 299 13.30 -6.12 -4.75
C LYS A 299 12.48 -4.88 -4.36
N GLY A 300 11.16 -4.91 -4.54
CA GLY A 300 10.23 -3.86 -4.10
C GLY A 300 9.63 -3.01 -5.21
N TYR A 301 9.96 -3.25 -6.47
CA TYR A 301 9.30 -2.57 -7.59
C TYR A 301 7.82 -2.96 -7.69
N GLY A 302 6.98 -2.01 -8.15
CA GLY A 302 5.62 -2.32 -8.57
C GLY A 302 5.59 -2.90 -9.97
N PHE A 303 4.56 -3.68 -10.27
CA PHE A 303 4.34 -4.23 -11.60
C PHE A 303 2.86 -4.23 -11.99
N GLY A 304 2.59 -4.02 -13.27
CA GLY A 304 1.31 -4.23 -13.93
C GLY A 304 1.51 -4.80 -15.32
N GLY A 305 0.63 -5.71 -15.72
CA GLY A 305 0.62 -6.29 -17.06
C GLY A 305 -0.10 -5.37 -18.06
N GLU A 306 0.06 -5.63 -19.36
CA GLU A 306 -0.80 -5.09 -20.42
C GLU A 306 -0.89 -3.56 -20.52
N GLY A 307 0.08 -2.86 -19.98
CA GLY A 307 0.06 -1.39 -19.92
C GLY A 307 -0.62 -0.82 -18.68
N ASP A 308 -1.07 -1.65 -17.73
CA ASP A 308 -1.81 -1.20 -16.52
C ASP A 308 -0.90 -0.54 -15.48
N TRP A 309 -0.60 0.72 -15.73
CA TRP A 309 0.21 1.55 -14.87
C TRP A 309 -0.45 1.81 -13.50
N LYS A 310 -1.80 1.77 -13.40
CA LYS A 310 -2.52 1.98 -12.13
C LYS A 310 -2.24 0.85 -11.16
N THR A 311 -2.34 -0.39 -11.63
CA THR A 311 -2.01 -1.56 -10.81
C THR A 311 -0.53 -1.59 -10.46
N ALA A 312 0.37 -1.21 -11.37
CA ALA A 312 1.80 -1.13 -11.09
C ALA A 312 2.11 -0.14 -9.95
N ALA A 313 1.55 1.07 -10.01
CA ALA A 313 1.68 2.07 -8.95
C ALA A 313 1.08 1.59 -7.63
N MET A 314 -0.10 0.94 -7.67
CA MET A 314 -0.78 0.41 -6.50
C MET A 314 0.03 -0.72 -5.83
N VAL A 315 0.61 -1.65 -6.58
CA VAL A 315 1.51 -2.69 -6.05
C VAL A 315 2.71 -2.04 -5.36
N ARG A 316 3.31 -1.00 -5.95
CA ARG A 316 4.41 -0.26 -5.32
C ARG A 316 3.97 0.42 -4.02
N LEU A 317 2.86 1.13 -4.03
CA LEU A 317 2.29 1.78 -2.85
C LEU A 317 2.07 0.78 -1.71
N MET A 318 1.43 -0.35 -2.01
CA MET A 318 1.15 -1.38 -1.01
C MET A 318 2.43 -2.00 -0.45
N LYS A 319 3.49 -2.15 -1.24
CA LYS A 319 4.82 -2.57 -0.77
C LYS A 319 5.45 -1.54 0.17
N ILE A 320 5.28 -0.25 -0.10
CA ILE A 320 5.74 0.84 0.78
C ILE A 320 5.02 0.76 2.13
N MET A 321 3.69 0.70 2.11
CA MET A 321 2.88 0.63 3.33
C MET A 321 3.16 -0.64 4.16
N ALA A 322 3.46 -1.76 3.50
CA ALA A 322 3.81 -3.03 4.14
C ALA A 322 5.26 -3.11 4.64
N ALA A 323 6.13 -2.17 4.26
CA ALA A 323 7.56 -2.22 4.59
C ALA A 323 7.79 -2.27 6.10
N GLY A 324 8.65 -3.21 6.55
CA GLY A 324 8.97 -3.40 7.96
C GLY A 324 7.82 -3.99 8.80
N THR A 325 6.79 -4.57 8.18
CA THR A 325 5.79 -5.36 8.90
C THR A 325 6.45 -6.62 9.48
N PRO A 326 6.34 -6.88 10.79
CA PRO A 326 6.87 -8.11 11.37
C PRO A 326 6.22 -9.35 10.73
N ASN A 327 7.05 -10.34 10.36
CA ASN A 327 6.60 -11.57 9.71
C ASN A 327 5.78 -11.34 8.43
N ALA A 328 6.18 -10.35 7.64
CA ALA A 328 5.53 -10.01 6.39
C ALA A 328 5.36 -11.25 5.49
N LYS A 329 4.17 -11.39 4.92
CA LYS A 329 3.81 -12.52 4.04
C LYS A 329 3.90 -12.14 2.55
N GLY A 330 3.93 -10.84 2.24
CA GLY A 330 4.21 -10.32 0.93
C GLY A 330 3.04 -9.64 0.22
N THR A 331 3.44 -8.89 -0.81
CA THR A 331 2.55 -8.12 -1.70
C THR A 331 2.90 -8.45 -3.15
N SER A 332 1.90 -8.63 -4.00
CA SER A 332 2.06 -9.05 -5.40
C SER A 332 1.07 -8.36 -6.34
N PHE A 333 1.40 -8.34 -7.60
CA PHE A 333 0.45 -8.27 -8.70
C PHE A 333 -0.22 -9.63 -8.86
N MET A 334 -1.53 -9.68 -9.13
CA MET A 334 -2.32 -10.88 -9.39
C MET A 334 -3.34 -10.61 -10.51
N GLU A 335 -3.86 -11.68 -11.09
CA GLU A 335 -4.94 -11.63 -12.08
C GLU A 335 -5.95 -12.75 -11.81
N ASP A 336 -7.23 -12.41 -11.84
CA ASP A 336 -8.36 -13.33 -11.72
C ASP A 336 -8.46 -14.21 -12.98
N TYR A 337 -8.17 -15.51 -12.85
CA TYR A 337 -8.12 -16.40 -14.01
C TYR A 337 -9.39 -17.23 -14.18
N THR A 338 -9.76 -18.02 -13.15
CA THR A 338 -10.91 -18.91 -13.28
C THR A 338 -11.51 -19.26 -11.93
N TYR A 339 -12.81 -19.61 -11.93
CA TYR A 339 -13.53 -19.98 -10.73
C TYR A 339 -13.60 -21.50 -10.53
N ASN A 340 -13.48 -21.91 -9.27
CA ASN A 340 -14.02 -23.18 -8.80
C ASN A 340 -15.43 -22.94 -8.26
N LEU A 341 -16.42 -23.53 -8.91
CA LEU A 341 -17.85 -23.35 -8.58
C LEU A 341 -18.45 -24.57 -7.87
N VAL A 342 -17.62 -25.50 -7.41
CA VAL A 342 -18.08 -26.68 -6.68
C VAL A 342 -18.60 -26.26 -5.31
N PRO A 343 -19.87 -26.60 -4.93
CA PRO A 343 -20.44 -26.22 -3.65
C PRO A 343 -19.57 -26.61 -2.45
N GLY A 344 -19.28 -25.63 -1.57
CA GLY A 344 -18.42 -25.77 -0.40
C GLY A 344 -16.91 -25.65 -0.69
N LYS A 345 -16.52 -25.45 -1.97
CA LYS A 345 -15.14 -25.33 -2.42
C LYS A 345 -14.93 -24.12 -3.35
N GLU A 346 -15.88 -23.21 -3.32
CA GLU A 346 -15.90 -22.05 -4.18
C GLU A 346 -14.69 -21.15 -3.94
N GLY A 347 -14.15 -20.60 -5.03
CA GLY A 347 -13.04 -19.66 -5.00
C GLY A 347 -12.54 -19.28 -6.39
N VAL A 348 -11.58 -18.39 -6.39
CA VAL A 348 -10.90 -17.90 -7.60
C VAL A 348 -9.49 -18.44 -7.63
N LEU A 349 -9.11 -19.01 -8.77
CA LEU A 349 -7.71 -19.32 -9.08
C LEU A 349 -7.07 -18.07 -9.66
N GLU A 350 -6.04 -17.64 -9.01
CA GLU A 350 -5.28 -16.44 -9.31
C GLU A 350 -3.90 -16.81 -9.84
N ALA A 351 -3.49 -16.13 -10.85
CA ALA A 351 -2.17 -16.27 -11.44
C ALA A 351 -1.80 -14.99 -12.21
N HIS A 352 -0.80 -15.05 -13.00
CA HIS A 352 -0.57 -14.29 -14.21
C HIS A 352 0.25 -15.17 -15.14
N MET A 353 0.46 -14.75 -16.35
CA MET A 353 1.24 -15.57 -17.29
C MET A 353 2.60 -15.96 -16.73
N LEU A 354 3.30 -15.03 -16.06
CA LEU A 354 4.62 -15.25 -15.45
C LEU A 354 4.78 -14.48 -14.12
N GLU A 355 4.23 -13.30 -14.00
CA GLU A 355 4.72 -12.22 -13.12
C GLU A 355 3.96 -12.15 -11.78
N VAL A 356 4.07 -13.21 -10.99
CA VAL A 356 3.60 -13.21 -9.58
C VAL A 356 4.81 -13.11 -8.66
N CYS A 357 4.75 -12.21 -7.66
CA CYS A 357 5.86 -11.90 -6.76
C CYS A 357 6.21 -13.08 -5.84
N PRO A 358 7.47 -13.54 -5.78
CA PRO A 358 7.86 -14.67 -4.94
C PRO A 358 7.79 -14.42 -3.44
N THR A 359 7.60 -13.17 -2.98
CA THR A 359 7.42 -12.88 -1.55
C THR A 359 6.17 -13.52 -0.95
N ILE A 360 5.17 -13.87 -1.77
CA ILE A 360 3.94 -14.54 -1.31
C ILE A 360 4.05 -16.08 -1.29
N ALA A 361 5.17 -16.65 -1.74
CA ALA A 361 5.34 -18.11 -1.86
C ALA A 361 5.25 -18.84 -0.52
N ASP A 362 4.58 -20.00 -0.51
CA ASP A 362 4.52 -20.95 0.61
C ASP A 362 5.42 -22.17 0.31
N GLY A 363 6.65 -22.13 0.79
CA GLY A 363 7.60 -23.21 0.61
C GLY A 363 8.57 -23.02 -0.55
N PRO A 364 9.10 -24.11 -1.15
CA PRO A 364 10.13 -24.03 -2.16
C PRO A 364 9.64 -23.36 -3.44
N ILE A 365 10.53 -22.59 -4.05
CA ILE A 365 10.31 -21.88 -5.31
C ILE A 365 11.16 -22.54 -6.37
N SER A 366 10.58 -22.89 -7.50
CA SER A 366 11.28 -23.55 -8.58
C SER A 366 11.37 -22.68 -9.83
N ILE A 367 12.46 -22.82 -10.58
CA ILE A 367 12.58 -22.28 -11.94
C ILE A 367 12.10 -23.32 -12.92
N LYS A 368 11.21 -22.92 -13.84
CA LYS A 368 10.80 -23.67 -15.01
C LYS A 368 11.05 -22.86 -16.28
N VAL A 369 11.32 -23.57 -17.38
CA VAL A 369 11.35 -23.01 -18.73
C VAL A 369 10.30 -23.75 -19.54
N GLN A 370 9.26 -23.06 -19.92
CA GLN A 370 8.11 -23.64 -20.64
C GLN A 370 7.65 -22.72 -21.78
N PRO A 371 7.16 -23.28 -22.88
CA PRO A 371 6.58 -22.50 -23.96
C PRO A 371 5.51 -21.53 -23.45
N LEU A 372 5.48 -20.36 -24.07
CA LEU A 372 4.40 -19.42 -23.94
C LEU A 372 3.74 -19.30 -25.32
N SER A 373 2.46 -19.65 -25.41
CA SER A 373 1.72 -19.66 -26.69
C SER A 373 1.49 -18.26 -27.28
N MET A 374 1.93 -17.22 -26.60
CA MET A 374 1.75 -15.81 -26.97
C MET A 374 3.10 -15.10 -27.14
N GLY A 375 3.10 -14.01 -27.89
CA GLY A 375 4.27 -13.15 -28.09
C GLY A 375 5.30 -13.67 -29.12
N ASN A 376 5.20 -14.91 -29.59
CA ASN A 376 6.09 -15.52 -30.58
C ASN A 376 7.58 -15.30 -30.28
N ARG A 377 7.99 -15.60 -29.04
CA ARG A 377 9.35 -15.45 -28.49
C ARG A 377 9.91 -16.79 -28.01
N GLU A 378 11.18 -16.79 -27.60
CA GLU A 378 11.77 -17.95 -26.94
C GLU A 378 11.05 -18.29 -25.63
N ASP A 379 11.11 -19.56 -25.23
CA ASP A 379 10.48 -20.04 -24.00
C ASP A 379 11.03 -19.30 -22.78
N PRO A 380 10.21 -18.51 -22.03
CA PRO A 380 10.71 -17.76 -20.91
C PRO A 380 10.91 -18.63 -19.67
N ALA A 381 11.98 -18.35 -18.92
CA ALA A 381 12.12 -18.88 -17.57
C ALA A 381 11.23 -18.08 -16.60
N ARG A 382 10.68 -18.77 -15.59
CA ARG A 382 9.80 -18.23 -14.57
C ARG A 382 9.92 -18.95 -13.24
N LEU A 383 9.60 -18.27 -12.15
CA LEU A 383 9.42 -18.86 -10.83
C LEU A 383 8.04 -19.47 -10.71
N VAL A 384 7.97 -20.69 -10.23
CA VAL A 384 6.73 -21.43 -9.99
C VAL A 384 6.64 -21.79 -8.51
N PHE A 385 5.51 -21.49 -7.90
CA PHE A 385 5.21 -21.75 -6.49
C PHE A 385 3.71 -21.63 -6.25
N THR A 386 3.26 -22.04 -5.07
CA THR A 386 1.92 -21.74 -4.55
C THR A 386 2.01 -20.67 -3.48
N SER A 387 0.99 -19.84 -3.37
CA SER A 387 0.96 -18.79 -2.36
C SER A 387 0.71 -19.31 -0.94
N LYS A 388 1.09 -18.51 0.06
CA LYS A 388 0.69 -18.67 1.46
C LYS A 388 -0.83 -18.71 1.60
N THR A 389 -1.29 -19.09 2.78
CA THR A 389 -2.71 -19.12 3.14
C THR A 389 -3.04 -18.10 4.22
N GLY A 390 -4.34 -17.78 4.35
CA GLY A 390 -4.88 -16.90 5.37
C GLY A 390 -5.54 -15.63 4.80
N PRO A 391 -5.94 -14.71 5.69
CA PRO A 391 -6.57 -13.46 5.28
C PRO A 391 -5.61 -12.57 4.51
N ALA A 392 -6.15 -11.90 3.50
CA ALA A 392 -5.46 -10.97 2.64
C ALA A 392 -6.45 -9.95 2.07
N ILE A 393 -5.96 -9.00 1.29
CA ILE A 393 -6.76 -8.06 0.52
C ILE A 393 -6.36 -8.08 -0.95
N ALA A 394 -7.34 -7.96 -1.84
CA ALA A 394 -7.17 -7.67 -3.25
C ALA A 394 -7.73 -6.28 -3.54
N THR A 395 -6.99 -5.44 -4.27
CA THR A 395 -7.40 -4.09 -4.59
C THR A 395 -7.32 -3.81 -6.08
N SER A 396 -8.26 -3.01 -6.60
CA SER A 396 -8.23 -2.53 -7.97
C SER A 396 -8.51 -1.03 -8.00
N LEU A 397 -7.58 -0.26 -8.55
CA LEU A 397 -7.77 1.16 -8.81
C LEU A 397 -8.25 1.34 -10.25
N VAL A 398 -9.48 1.79 -10.41
CA VAL A 398 -10.10 1.99 -11.73
C VAL A 398 -10.39 3.47 -11.98
N ASP A 399 -10.24 3.86 -13.24
CA ASP A 399 -10.65 5.18 -13.72
C ASP A 399 -12.06 5.08 -14.33
N LEU A 400 -13.00 5.87 -13.82
CA LEU A 400 -14.39 5.94 -14.30
C LEU A 400 -14.62 7.12 -15.26
N GLY A 401 -13.56 7.77 -15.71
CA GLY A 401 -13.58 8.91 -16.62
C GLY A 401 -13.82 10.26 -15.95
N ASN A 402 -14.43 10.29 -14.77
CA ASN A 402 -14.64 11.51 -13.99
C ASN A 402 -14.08 11.42 -12.57
N ARG A 403 -13.55 10.28 -12.19
CA ARG A 403 -12.95 10.02 -10.88
C ARG A 403 -12.23 8.68 -10.86
N PHE A 404 -11.29 8.55 -9.93
CA PHE A 404 -10.75 7.25 -9.54
C PHE A 404 -11.61 6.59 -8.48
N ARG A 405 -11.70 5.26 -8.55
CA ARG A 405 -12.32 4.40 -7.54
C ARG A 405 -11.32 3.32 -7.12
N LEU A 406 -11.08 3.21 -5.82
CA LEU A 406 -10.38 2.09 -5.23
C LEU A 406 -11.38 1.04 -4.74
N ILE A 407 -11.34 -0.13 -5.32
CA ILE A 407 -12.14 -1.28 -4.88
C ILE A 407 -11.24 -2.14 -4.01
N ILE A 408 -11.72 -2.52 -2.83
CA ILE A 408 -10.97 -3.28 -1.84
C ILE A 408 -11.80 -4.49 -1.45
N ASN A 409 -11.32 -5.68 -1.75
CA ASN A 409 -11.98 -6.92 -1.34
C ASN A 409 -11.14 -7.65 -0.28
N ALA A 410 -11.73 -7.93 0.87
CA ALA A 410 -11.18 -8.86 1.82
C ALA A 410 -11.31 -10.28 1.26
N VAL A 411 -10.20 -11.03 1.27
CA VAL A 411 -10.15 -12.38 0.70
C VAL A 411 -9.51 -13.37 1.70
N ASN A 412 -9.86 -14.63 1.59
CA ASN A 412 -9.25 -15.68 2.39
C ASN A 412 -8.53 -16.69 1.48
N CYS A 413 -7.20 -16.66 1.49
CA CYS A 413 -6.38 -17.55 0.70
C CYS A 413 -6.35 -18.95 1.28
N LYS A 414 -6.48 -19.94 0.41
CA LYS A 414 -6.54 -21.36 0.72
C LYS A 414 -5.56 -22.14 -0.17
N LYS A 415 -5.22 -23.37 0.21
CA LYS A 415 -4.51 -24.27 -0.71
C LYS A 415 -5.50 -24.82 -1.74
N CYS A 416 -5.03 -24.96 -2.97
CA CYS A 416 -5.75 -25.73 -3.97
C CYS A 416 -5.89 -27.19 -3.49
N GLU A 417 -7.02 -27.81 -3.73
CA GLU A 417 -7.26 -29.20 -3.29
C GLU A 417 -6.38 -30.22 -4.00
N LYS A 418 -5.94 -29.89 -5.19
CA LYS A 418 -5.11 -30.76 -6.05
C LYS A 418 -3.98 -29.95 -6.69
N GLU A 419 -2.89 -30.61 -6.90
CA GLU A 419 -1.80 -30.08 -7.70
C GLU A 419 -2.22 -29.88 -9.17
N MET A 420 -1.63 -28.87 -9.80
CA MET A 420 -1.87 -28.53 -11.20
C MET A 420 -0.57 -28.68 -12.02
N PRO A 421 -0.09 -29.93 -12.21
CA PRO A 421 1.24 -30.16 -12.79
C PRO A 421 1.42 -29.64 -14.20
N LYS A 422 0.34 -29.39 -14.94
CA LYS A 422 0.36 -28.82 -16.30
C LYS A 422 0.26 -27.31 -16.34
N LEU A 423 0.07 -26.65 -15.21
CA LEU A 423 0.02 -25.20 -15.12
C LEU A 423 1.39 -24.67 -14.64
N PRO A 424 2.24 -24.16 -15.55
CA PRO A 424 3.63 -23.83 -15.21
C PRO A 424 3.76 -22.37 -14.76
N VAL A 425 2.90 -21.91 -13.84
CA VAL A 425 2.92 -20.55 -13.32
C VAL A 425 2.74 -20.55 -11.80
N ALA A 426 3.15 -19.47 -11.15
CA ALA A 426 2.85 -19.25 -9.75
C ALA A 426 1.36 -19.00 -9.58
N THR A 427 0.77 -19.55 -8.52
CA THR A 427 -0.69 -19.48 -8.27
C THR A 427 -1.02 -19.11 -6.84
N ALA A 428 -2.16 -18.44 -6.68
CA ALA A 428 -2.90 -18.33 -5.44
C ALA A 428 -4.33 -18.85 -5.64
N PHE A 429 -5.00 -19.20 -4.57
CA PHE A 429 -6.42 -19.55 -4.60
C PHE A 429 -7.10 -18.91 -3.40
N TRP A 430 -8.13 -18.12 -3.62
CA TRP A 430 -8.86 -17.51 -2.53
C TRP A 430 -10.38 -17.55 -2.70
N THR A 431 -11.06 -17.41 -1.59
CA THR A 431 -12.49 -17.10 -1.56
C THR A 431 -12.64 -15.63 -1.18
N PRO A 432 -13.26 -14.79 -2.03
CA PRO A 432 -13.60 -13.42 -1.65
C PRO A 432 -14.68 -13.42 -0.56
N GLU A 433 -14.65 -12.41 0.31
CA GLU A 433 -15.72 -12.20 1.27
C GLU A 433 -16.91 -11.48 0.60
N PRO A 434 -18.15 -11.71 1.09
CA PRO A 434 -18.54 -12.68 2.15
C PRO A 434 -18.54 -14.12 1.63
N ASP A 435 -18.66 -14.33 0.36
CA ASP A 435 -18.63 -15.58 -0.40
C ASP A 435 -18.34 -15.29 -1.88
N LEU A 436 -18.02 -16.32 -2.68
CA LEU A 436 -17.67 -16.15 -4.09
C LEU A 436 -18.79 -15.45 -4.89
N ALA A 437 -20.04 -15.84 -4.70
CA ALA A 437 -21.13 -15.30 -5.51
C ALA A 437 -21.37 -13.81 -5.22
N THR A 438 -21.44 -13.44 -3.95
CA THR A 438 -21.64 -12.05 -3.53
C THR A 438 -20.41 -11.20 -3.81
N GLY A 439 -19.21 -11.69 -3.50
CA GLY A 439 -17.96 -10.97 -3.70
C GLY A 439 -17.69 -10.69 -5.18
N ALA A 440 -17.86 -11.69 -6.04
CA ALA A 440 -17.67 -11.52 -7.49
C ALA A 440 -18.75 -10.61 -8.11
N GLU A 441 -20.05 -10.73 -7.70
CA GLU A 441 -21.08 -9.80 -8.14
C GLU A 441 -20.76 -8.37 -7.71
N ALA A 442 -20.31 -8.18 -6.48
CA ALA A 442 -19.95 -6.87 -5.95
C ALA A 442 -18.76 -6.26 -6.69
N TRP A 443 -17.72 -7.05 -6.97
CA TRP A 443 -16.55 -6.63 -7.75
C TRP A 443 -16.92 -6.16 -9.16
N ILE A 444 -17.71 -6.94 -9.87
CA ILE A 444 -18.20 -6.60 -11.21
C ILE A 444 -19.06 -5.33 -11.19
N LEU A 445 -19.98 -5.21 -10.22
CA LEU A 445 -20.85 -4.02 -10.09
C LEU A 445 -20.04 -2.76 -9.74
N ALA A 446 -18.98 -2.90 -8.97
CA ALA A 446 -18.08 -1.79 -8.65
C ALA A 446 -17.18 -1.39 -9.83
N GLY A 447 -17.08 -2.22 -10.88
CA GLY A 447 -16.23 -2.01 -12.05
C GLY A 447 -14.79 -2.49 -11.85
N GLY A 448 -14.57 -3.46 -10.95
CA GLY A 448 -13.25 -4.02 -10.68
C GLY A 448 -12.59 -4.65 -11.91
N ALA A 449 -11.29 -4.45 -12.04
CA ALA A 449 -10.48 -5.03 -13.09
C ALA A 449 -10.16 -6.51 -12.82
N HIS A 450 -9.68 -7.22 -13.85
CA HIS A 450 -9.08 -8.54 -13.68
C HIS A 450 -7.67 -8.46 -13.08
N HIS A 451 -6.99 -7.33 -13.20
CA HIS A 451 -5.74 -7.05 -12.51
C HIS A 451 -5.98 -6.56 -11.09
N THR A 452 -5.23 -7.09 -10.14
CA THR A 452 -5.29 -6.70 -8.73
C THR A 452 -3.90 -6.46 -8.14
N ALA A 453 -3.82 -5.48 -7.25
CA ALA A 453 -2.72 -5.38 -6.30
C ALA A 453 -3.14 -6.11 -5.02
N PHE A 454 -2.38 -7.12 -4.66
CA PHE A 454 -2.70 -8.08 -3.62
C PHE A 454 -1.72 -7.99 -2.45
N SER A 455 -2.19 -8.09 -1.20
CA SER A 455 -1.31 -8.12 -0.02
C SER A 455 -1.88 -8.94 1.13
N TYR A 456 -0.99 -9.73 1.76
CA TYR A 456 -1.23 -10.35 3.06
C TYR A 456 -0.96 -9.40 4.24
N ASP A 457 -0.26 -8.30 4.01
CA ASP A 457 0.36 -7.48 5.06
C ASP A 457 -0.40 -6.20 5.36
N LEU A 458 -1.41 -5.89 4.55
CA LEU A 458 -2.26 -4.72 4.69
C LEU A 458 -3.69 -5.09 5.04
N THR A 459 -4.40 -4.14 5.62
CA THR A 459 -5.80 -4.27 6.01
C THR A 459 -6.71 -3.41 5.13
N VAL A 460 -7.98 -3.75 5.08
CA VAL A 460 -9.02 -2.93 4.43
C VAL A 460 -8.98 -1.50 4.95
N ASP A 461 -8.92 -1.31 6.28
CA ASP A 461 -8.91 0.02 6.92
C ASP A 461 -7.73 0.89 6.45
N GLN A 462 -6.54 0.30 6.26
CA GLN A 462 -5.37 1.04 5.76
C GLN A 462 -5.57 1.55 4.34
N MET A 463 -6.20 0.75 3.49
CA MET A 463 -6.47 1.16 2.10
C MET A 463 -7.61 2.17 2.02
N VAL A 464 -8.62 2.07 2.88
CA VAL A 464 -9.68 3.10 3.03
C VAL A 464 -9.07 4.42 3.51
N ASP A 465 -8.28 4.38 4.59
CA ASP A 465 -7.61 5.57 5.12
C ASP A 465 -6.71 6.25 4.06
N TRP A 466 -6.05 5.46 3.21
CA TRP A 466 -5.26 6.02 2.10
C TRP A 466 -6.16 6.67 1.04
N ALA A 467 -7.24 6.01 0.63
CA ALA A 467 -8.18 6.55 -0.35
C ALA A 467 -8.84 7.86 0.15
N ASP A 468 -9.23 7.89 1.42
CA ASP A 468 -9.78 9.09 2.08
C ASP A 468 -8.76 10.24 2.08
N ALA A 469 -7.50 9.95 2.41
CA ALA A 469 -6.42 10.95 2.39
C ALA A 469 -6.14 11.49 0.97
N MET A 470 -6.33 10.66 -0.07
CA MET A 470 -6.21 11.06 -1.48
C MET A 470 -7.49 11.70 -2.05
N GLY A 471 -8.57 11.72 -1.28
CA GLY A 471 -9.86 12.29 -1.71
C GLY A 471 -10.48 11.54 -2.88
N ILE A 472 -10.30 10.21 -2.95
CA ILE A 472 -10.89 9.36 -3.99
C ILE A 472 -11.96 8.43 -3.42
N GLU A 473 -12.82 7.94 -4.30
CA GLU A 473 -13.85 6.97 -3.94
C GLU A 473 -13.22 5.63 -3.51
N SER A 474 -13.62 5.11 -2.35
CA SER A 474 -13.35 3.74 -1.94
C SER A 474 -14.63 2.91 -1.90
N VAL A 475 -14.55 1.63 -2.30
CA VAL A 475 -15.64 0.65 -2.23
C VAL A 475 -15.10 -0.60 -1.57
N VAL A 476 -15.68 -0.95 -0.42
CA VAL A 476 -15.24 -2.10 0.37
C VAL A 476 -16.17 -3.29 0.15
N ILE A 477 -15.55 -4.44 -0.14
CA ILE A 477 -16.23 -5.73 -0.25
C ILE A 477 -15.69 -6.62 0.86
N ASP A 478 -16.52 -6.91 1.85
CA ASP A 478 -16.16 -7.65 3.06
C ASP A 478 -17.32 -8.55 3.54
N LYS A 479 -17.15 -9.14 4.72
CA LYS A 479 -18.18 -10.01 5.35
C LYS A 479 -19.55 -9.33 5.56
N ASN A 480 -19.62 -7.99 5.54
CA ASN A 480 -20.87 -7.25 5.75
C ASN A 480 -21.51 -6.81 4.42
N THR A 481 -20.87 -7.07 3.30
CA THR A 481 -21.33 -6.63 1.98
C THR A 481 -22.63 -7.30 1.60
N THR A 482 -23.60 -6.46 1.20
CA THR A 482 -24.84 -6.92 0.55
C THR A 482 -24.98 -6.21 -0.78
N ILE A 483 -25.46 -6.91 -1.81
CA ILE A 483 -25.61 -6.33 -3.15
C ILE A 483 -26.55 -5.12 -3.17
N LYS A 484 -27.61 -5.15 -2.35
CA LYS A 484 -28.51 -3.99 -2.23
C LYS A 484 -27.82 -2.79 -1.59
N GLY A 485 -27.04 -3.01 -0.54
CA GLY A 485 -26.25 -1.98 0.13
C GLY A 485 -25.24 -1.36 -0.82
N LEU A 486 -24.45 -2.20 -1.48
CA LEU A 486 -23.46 -1.78 -2.47
C LEU A 486 -24.08 -0.94 -3.60
N LYS A 487 -25.20 -1.39 -4.21
CA LYS A 487 -25.87 -0.62 -5.25
C LYS A 487 -26.32 0.77 -4.78
N ASN A 488 -26.72 0.90 -3.52
CA ASN A 488 -27.07 2.22 -2.97
C ASN A 488 -25.82 3.08 -2.75
N GLU A 489 -24.75 2.50 -2.20
CA GLU A 489 -23.46 3.16 -2.03
C GLU A 489 -22.91 3.70 -3.36
N LEU A 490 -22.85 2.86 -4.39
CA LEU A 490 -22.40 3.27 -5.73
C LEU A 490 -23.22 4.41 -6.33
N ARG A 491 -24.54 4.46 -6.07
CA ARG A 491 -25.39 5.57 -6.50
C ARG A 491 -25.07 6.87 -5.76
N TRP A 492 -24.87 6.81 -4.44
CA TRP A 492 -24.48 7.97 -3.65
C TRP A 492 -23.08 8.47 -4.01
N ASN A 493 -22.13 7.56 -4.16
CA ASN A 493 -20.77 7.87 -4.58
C ASN A 493 -20.72 8.57 -5.94
N SER A 494 -21.58 8.17 -6.89
CA SER A 494 -21.66 8.81 -8.21
C SER A 494 -22.14 10.26 -8.15
N VAL A 495 -22.75 10.69 -7.05
CA VAL A 495 -23.15 12.08 -6.81
C VAL A 495 -22.11 12.86 -6.02
N TYR A 496 -21.48 12.20 -5.04
CA TYR A 496 -20.50 12.83 -4.14
C TYR A 496 -19.14 13.05 -4.81
N TYR A 497 -18.60 12.02 -5.45
CA TYR A 497 -17.32 12.06 -6.17
C TYR A 497 -17.57 12.47 -7.63
N ARG A 498 -17.39 13.77 -7.95
CA ARG A 498 -17.56 14.31 -9.30
C ARG A 498 -16.34 15.15 -9.71
#